data_74e238031a90d7b3e45f6d251551039d
#
_entry.id   74e238031a90d7b3e45f6d251551039d
#
_cell.length_a   1.000
_cell.length_b   1.000
_cell.length_c   1.000
_cell.angle_alpha   90.00
_cell.angle_beta   90.00
_cell.angle_gamma   90.00
#
_symmetry.space_group_name_H-M   'P 1'
#
loop_
_entity.id
_entity.type
_entity.pdbx_description
1 polymer ?
#
loop_
_entity_poly.entity_id
_entity_poly.type
_entity_poly.pdbx_seq_one_letter_code
_entity_poly.pdbx_strand_id
1 'polypeptide(L)'
;MKNKYLALGDSIVEGYKLQGKSFVYYLSKDFDIANRGMNGLSSNLLKYYRGDLKPFTHVIVHIGINDFLQGYENAQVEKSIVELVDIFKSEDLKIIFLKPIIIAQEACDYNWCSKTHYPLIKERLINYREFLDKLGQENNFKIIDLMDTTGIDIYDNLMDGIHPNLKLSKAMGKYIGTKLLQEV
;
A
#
# COMPACT_ATOMS: atom_id res chain seq x y z
N MET A 1 2.92 -24.08 -10.45
CA MET A 1 2.29 -23.92 -9.11
C MET A 1 1.29 -22.77 -9.19
N LYS A 2 0.16 -22.82 -8.47
CA LYS A 2 -0.81 -21.72 -8.44
C LYS A 2 -0.21 -20.54 -7.64
N ASN A 3 -0.32 -19.33 -8.16
CA ASN A 3 0.19 -18.14 -7.46
C ASN A 3 -0.53 -17.97 -6.10
N LYS A 4 0.25 -17.70 -5.07
CA LYS A 4 -0.23 -17.46 -3.71
C LYS A 4 0.30 -16.13 -3.22
N TYR A 5 -0.59 -15.21 -2.88
CA TYR A 5 -0.27 -13.82 -2.57
C TYR A 5 -0.31 -13.56 -1.06
N LEU A 6 0.58 -12.70 -0.62
CA LEU A 6 0.57 -12.12 0.73
C LEU A 6 0.39 -10.61 0.61
N ALA A 7 -0.67 -10.04 1.17
CA ALA A 7 -0.83 -8.60 1.28
C ALA A 7 -0.30 -8.12 2.62
N LEU A 8 0.73 -7.28 2.59
CA LEU A 8 1.38 -6.65 3.74
C LEU A 8 1.19 -5.14 3.69
N GLY A 9 0.98 -4.52 4.83
CA GLY A 9 0.91 -3.07 4.91
C GLY A 9 0.08 -2.54 6.07
N ASP A 10 -0.43 -1.34 5.89
CA ASP A 10 -1.06 -0.53 6.91
C ASP A 10 -2.60 -0.74 7.02
N SER A 11 -3.28 0.27 7.55
CA SER A 11 -4.73 0.31 7.74
C SER A 11 -5.55 0.17 6.44
N ILE A 12 -4.99 0.55 5.29
CA ILE A 12 -5.66 0.41 3.99
C ILE A 12 -5.66 -1.06 3.55
N VAL A 13 -4.60 -1.80 3.82
CA VAL A 13 -4.53 -3.25 3.61
C VAL A 13 -5.44 -3.98 4.59
N GLU A 14 -5.41 -3.60 5.87
CA GLU A 14 -6.23 -4.22 6.92
C GLU A 14 -7.72 -4.01 6.66
N GLY A 15 -8.12 -2.81 6.24
CA GLY A 15 -9.51 -2.42 6.01
C GLY A 15 -10.10 -1.65 7.19
N TYR A 16 -9.42 -0.60 7.64
CA TYR A 16 -9.83 0.27 8.72
C TYR A 16 -11.29 0.71 8.58
N LYS A 17 -12.08 0.50 9.64
CA LYS A 17 -13.53 0.75 9.69
C LYS A 17 -14.39 0.00 8.65
N LEU A 18 -13.83 -0.90 7.86
CA LEU A 18 -14.55 -1.65 6.82
C LEU A 18 -14.91 -3.08 7.23
N GLN A 19 -14.74 -3.45 8.50
CA GLN A 19 -15.01 -4.81 8.99
C GLN A 19 -14.30 -5.89 8.17
N GLY A 20 -13.01 -5.64 7.85
CA GLY A 20 -12.18 -6.55 7.06
C GLY A 20 -12.45 -6.51 5.53
N LYS A 21 -13.36 -5.66 5.04
CA LYS A 21 -13.68 -5.55 3.60
C LYS A 21 -12.76 -4.55 2.88
N SER A 22 -11.44 -4.65 3.09
CA SER A 22 -10.45 -3.91 2.32
C SER A 22 -10.41 -4.36 0.86
N PHE A 23 -9.58 -3.74 0.04
CA PHE A 23 -9.35 -4.20 -1.33
C PHE A 23 -8.90 -5.67 -1.38
N VAL A 24 -8.18 -6.16 -0.36
CA VAL A 24 -7.74 -7.56 -0.25
C VAL A 24 -8.93 -8.53 -0.16
N TYR A 25 -9.99 -8.17 0.57
CA TYR A 25 -11.23 -8.96 0.62
C TYR A 25 -11.86 -9.12 -0.78
N TYR A 26 -11.82 -8.07 -1.60
CA TYR A 26 -12.36 -8.17 -2.96
C TYR A 26 -11.46 -8.97 -3.88
N LEU A 27 -10.14 -8.87 -3.73
CA LEU A 27 -9.17 -9.72 -4.43
C LEU A 27 -9.29 -11.20 -4.05
N SER A 28 -9.58 -11.51 -2.79
CA SER A 28 -9.65 -12.91 -2.32
C SER A 28 -10.77 -13.74 -2.95
N LYS A 29 -11.65 -13.10 -3.73
CA LYS A 29 -12.69 -13.81 -4.49
C LYS A 29 -12.14 -14.53 -5.72
N ASP A 30 -11.03 -14.00 -6.27
CA ASP A 30 -10.45 -14.48 -7.53
C ASP A 30 -8.99 -14.96 -7.35
N PHE A 31 -8.33 -14.56 -6.24
CA PHE A 31 -6.93 -14.85 -5.95
C PHE A 31 -6.77 -15.56 -4.59
N ASP A 32 -5.83 -16.49 -4.51
CA ASP A 32 -5.38 -17.06 -3.22
C ASP A 32 -4.49 -16.04 -2.52
N ILE A 33 -5.07 -15.21 -1.67
CA ILE A 33 -4.41 -14.07 -1.03
C ILE A 33 -4.69 -14.03 0.48
N ALA A 34 -3.64 -13.88 1.28
CA ALA A 34 -3.73 -13.65 2.72
C ALA A 34 -3.57 -12.17 3.04
N ASN A 35 -4.46 -11.63 3.89
CA ASN A 35 -4.34 -10.27 4.41
C ASN A 35 -3.53 -10.28 5.72
N ARG A 36 -2.47 -9.47 5.78
CA ARG A 36 -1.63 -9.20 6.94
C ARG A 36 -1.42 -7.69 7.12
N GLY A 37 -2.43 -6.90 6.79
CA GLY A 37 -2.48 -5.47 7.09
C GLY A 37 -2.59 -5.22 8.59
N MET A 38 -2.02 -4.13 9.06
CA MET A 38 -2.02 -3.73 10.46
C MET A 38 -2.19 -2.21 10.58
N ASN A 39 -3.21 -1.77 11.31
CA ASN A 39 -3.48 -0.36 11.52
C ASN A 39 -2.27 0.39 12.09
N GLY A 40 -1.97 1.56 11.54
CA GLY A 40 -0.88 2.41 12.03
C GLY A 40 0.53 1.93 11.67
N LEU A 41 0.66 0.83 10.91
CA LEU A 41 1.97 0.27 10.56
C LEU A 41 2.77 1.25 9.70
N SER A 42 4.04 1.45 10.05
CA SER A 42 5.04 2.17 9.26
C SER A 42 6.03 1.21 8.58
N SER A 43 6.74 1.68 7.56
CA SER A 43 7.74 0.90 6.83
C SER A 43 8.84 0.37 7.75
N ASN A 44 9.26 1.20 8.71
CA ASN A 44 10.27 0.85 9.69
C ASN A 44 9.84 -0.34 10.58
N LEU A 45 8.56 -0.47 10.90
CA LEU A 45 8.02 -1.61 11.66
C LEU A 45 7.74 -2.82 10.77
N LEU A 46 7.30 -2.61 9.53
CA LEU A 46 7.02 -3.69 8.59
C LEU A 46 8.24 -4.56 8.31
N LYS A 47 9.45 -3.98 8.25
CA LYS A 47 10.70 -4.73 8.06
C LYS A 47 10.99 -5.75 9.17
N TYR A 48 10.33 -5.65 10.32
CA TYR A 48 10.40 -6.63 11.40
C TYR A 48 9.28 -7.67 11.35
N TYR A 49 8.51 -7.73 10.27
CA TYR A 49 7.53 -8.79 10.08
C TYR A 49 8.20 -10.18 10.22
N ARG A 50 7.62 -11.02 11.06
CA ARG A 50 8.16 -12.37 11.39
C ARG A 50 7.18 -13.50 11.05
N GLY A 51 6.17 -13.22 10.23
CA GLY A 51 5.28 -14.25 9.72
C GLY A 51 6.01 -15.18 8.76
N ASP A 52 5.44 -16.38 8.58
CA ASP A 52 5.97 -17.33 7.60
C ASP A 52 5.72 -16.81 6.17
N LEU A 53 6.78 -16.60 5.40
CA LEU A 53 6.76 -16.16 4.01
C LEU A 53 6.78 -17.33 3.02
N LYS A 54 7.27 -18.51 3.44
CA LYS A 54 7.47 -19.70 2.58
C LYS A 54 6.24 -20.18 1.81
N PRO A 55 4.99 -20.07 2.35
CA PRO A 55 3.82 -20.51 1.59
C PRO A 55 3.48 -19.64 0.39
N PHE A 56 4.09 -18.45 0.28
CA PHE A 56 3.71 -17.45 -0.71
C PHE A 56 4.68 -17.42 -1.88
N THR A 57 4.18 -17.04 -3.06
CA THR A 57 4.96 -16.80 -4.27
C THR A 57 5.07 -15.31 -4.59
N HIS A 58 4.15 -14.50 -4.06
CA HIS A 58 4.07 -13.07 -4.31
C HIS A 58 3.79 -12.32 -3.02
N VAL A 59 4.36 -11.13 -2.90
CA VAL A 59 4.02 -10.16 -1.86
C VAL A 59 3.49 -8.88 -2.48
N ILE A 60 2.33 -8.41 -2.01
CA ILE A 60 1.73 -7.11 -2.36
C ILE A 60 1.93 -6.19 -1.17
N VAL A 61 2.61 -5.07 -1.36
CA VAL A 61 2.97 -4.14 -0.28
C VAL A 61 2.29 -2.80 -0.50
N HIS A 62 1.59 -2.31 0.52
CA HIS A 62 1.09 -0.93 0.60
C HIS A 62 1.53 -0.35 1.94
N ILE A 63 2.38 0.67 1.93
CA ILE A 63 2.98 1.28 3.13
C ILE A 63 3.50 2.69 2.81
N GLY A 64 3.74 3.51 3.82
CA GLY A 64 4.41 4.80 3.71
C GLY A 64 3.57 5.98 4.22
N ILE A 65 2.25 5.92 4.18
CA ILE A 65 1.40 7.03 4.66
C ILE A 65 1.67 7.31 6.14
N ASN A 66 1.67 6.27 6.97
CA ASN A 66 1.92 6.42 8.42
C ASN A 66 3.33 6.93 8.73
N ASP A 67 4.31 6.60 7.92
CA ASP A 67 5.68 7.12 8.08
C ASP A 67 5.68 8.65 8.02
N PHE A 68 5.04 9.23 7.01
CA PHE A 68 5.00 10.68 6.83
C PHE A 68 4.08 11.38 7.83
N LEU A 69 2.98 10.74 8.24
CA LEU A 69 2.13 11.23 9.33
C LEU A 69 2.88 11.27 10.68
N GLN A 70 3.81 10.34 10.90
CA GLN A 70 4.69 10.27 12.07
C GLN A 70 5.92 11.17 11.95
N GLY A 71 6.09 11.89 10.83
CA GLY A 71 7.15 12.88 10.63
C GLY A 71 8.45 12.33 10.05
N TYR A 72 8.52 11.04 9.64
CA TYR A 72 9.70 10.49 8.97
C TYR A 72 10.00 11.23 7.66
N GLU A 73 11.29 11.31 7.33
CA GLU A 73 11.76 11.86 6.08
C GLU A 73 11.87 10.81 4.98
N ASN A 74 11.81 11.23 3.70
CA ASN A 74 11.86 10.31 2.56
C ASN A 74 13.04 9.35 2.66
N ALA A 75 14.26 9.85 2.95
CA ALA A 75 15.45 9.01 3.05
C ALA A 75 15.34 7.87 4.10
N GLN A 76 14.61 8.10 5.20
CA GLN A 76 14.38 7.09 6.23
C GLN A 76 13.40 6.01 5.75
N VAL A 77 12.33 6.45 5.07
CA VAL A 77 11.31 5.55 4.50
C VAL A 77 11.92 4.72 3.37
N GLU A 78 12.63 5.36 2.44
CA GLU A 78 13.31 4.72 1.32
C GLU A 78 14.30 3.65 1.79
N LYS A 79 15.11 3.97 2.80
CA LYS A 79 16.01 2.99 3.42
C LYS A 79 15.25 1.77 3.97
N SER A 80 14.13 2.00 4.68
CA SER A 80 13.31 0.91 5.22
C SER A 80 12.69 0.06 4.13
N ILE A 81 12.31 0.65 3.00
CA ILE A 81 11.76 -0.07 1.84
C ILE A 81 12.85 -0.92 1.16
N VAL A 82 14.07 -0.39 1.00
CA VAL A 82 15.19 -1.17 0.44
C VAL A 82 15.49 -2.39 1.32
N GLU A 83 15.60 -2.20 2.64
CA GLU A 83 15.79 -3.31 3.60
C GLU A 83 14.67 -4.36 3.51
N LEU A 84 13.41 -3.92 3.32
CA LEU A 84 12.27 -4.81 3.14
C LEU A 84 12.33 -5.60 1.82
N VAL A 85 12.76 -4.95 0.75
CA VAL A 85 12.98 -5.59 -0.57
C VAL A 85 14.03 -6.69 -0.47
N ASP A 86 15.13 -6.45 0.24
CA ASP A 86 16.19 -7.46 0.43
C ASP A 86 15.65 -8.70 1.18
N ILE A 87 14.80 -8.49 2.19
CA ILE A 87 14.12 -9.59 2.90
C ILE A 87 13.27 -10.41 1.93
N PHE A 88 12.44 -9.77 1.10
CA PHE A 88 11.55 -10.48 0.17
C PHE A 88 12.33 -11.21 -0.93
N LYS A 89 13.43 -10.62 -1.42
CA LYS A 89 14.32 -11.26 -2.39
C LYS A 89 14.98 -12.50 -1.82
N SER A 90 15.39 -12.47 -0.53
CA SER A 90 16.01 -13.62 0.13
C SER A 90 15.04 -14.80 0.30
N GLU A 91 13.73 -14.55 0.24
CA GLU A 91 12.66 -15.56 0.29
C GLU A 91 12.09 -15.91 -1.10
N ASP A 92 12.74 -15.47 -2.19
CA ASP A 92 12.35 -15.72 -3.58
C ASP A 92 10.92 -15.25 -3.93
N LEU A 93 10.44 -14.18 -3.28
CA LEU A 93 9.12 -13.61 -3.51
C LEU A 93 9.12 -12.65 -4.70
N LYS A 94 8.12 -12.76 -5.56
CA LYS A 94 7.81 -11.71 -6.53
C LYS A 94 7.15 -10.53 -5.83
N ILE A 95 7.75 -9.34 -5.98
CA ILE A 95 7.36 -8.15 -5.25
C ILE A 95 6.45 -7.27 -6.09
N ILE A 96 5.35 -6.83 -5.50
CA ILE A 96 4.39 -5.89 -6.08
C ILE A 96 4.19 -4.76 -5.08
N PHE A 97 4.54 -3.53 -5.46
CA PHE A 97 4.22 -2.36 -4.64
C PHE A 97 2.96 -1.67 -5.15
N LEU A 98 2.09 -1.31 -4.22
CA LEU A 98 0.98 -0.40 -4.47
C LEU A 98 1.44 1.00 -4.10
N LYS A 99 1.51 1.91 -5.09
CA LYS A 99 1.78 3.33 -4.79
C LYS A 99 0.60 3.88 -3.99
N PRO A 100 0.86 4.48 -2.81
CA PRO A 100 -0.21 4.98 -1.96
C PRO A 100 -0.97 6.12 -2.65
N ILE A 101 -2.24 6.25 -2.32
CA ILE A 101 -3.01 7.45 -2.65
C ILE A 101 -2.38 8.66 -1.95
N ILE A 102 -2.49 9.83 -2.56
CA ILE A 102 -2.11 11.10 -1.93
C ILE A 102 -3.25 11.49 -0.99
N ILE A 103 -2.94 11.73 0.27
CA ILE A 103 -3.94 12.12 1.28
C ILE A 103 -4.65 13.42 0.90
N ALA A 104 -5.93 13.51 1.20
CA ALA A 104 -6.73 14.71 1.01
C ALA A 104 -6.54 15.71 2.16
N GLN A 105 -6.87 16.99 1.93
CA GLN A 105 -6.73 18.03 2.96
C GLN A 105 -7.69 17.78 4.15
N GLU A 106 -8.80 17.11 3.91
CA GLU A 106 -9.76 16.67 4.93
C GLU A 106 -9.14 15.80 6.02
N ALA A 107 -7.98 15.17 5.77
CA ALA A 107 -7.22 14.47 6.79
C ALA A 107 -6.89 15.35 8.01
N CYS A 108 -6.75 16.66 7.81
CA CYS A 108 -6.53 17.61 8.90
C CYS A 108 -7.77 17.80 9.78
N ASP A 109 -8.97 17.70 9.21
CA ASP A 109 -10.22 17.88 9.96
C ASP A 109 -10.52 16.65 10.85
N TYR A 110 -9.93 15.52 10.52
CA TYR A 110 -9.95 14.28 11.32
C TYR A 110 -8.73 14.13 12.26
N ASN A 111 -7.91 15.17 12.39
CA ASN A 111 -6.70 15.20 13.24
C ASN A 111 -5.60 14.17 12.85
N TRP A 112 -5.57 13.69 11.61
CA TRP A 112 -4.48 12.87 11.14
C TRP A 112 -3.18 13.67 10.94
N CYS A 113 -3.30 14.95 10.62
CA CYS A 113 -2.21 15.90 10.53
C CYS A 113 -2.69 17.33 10.82
N SER A 114 -1.78 18.24 11.11
CA SER A 114 -2.11 19.67 11.19
C SER A 114 -2.15 20.30 9.79
N LYS A 115 -2.92 21.40 9.63
CA LYS A 115 -2.96 22.16 8.37
C LYS A 115 -1.59 22.71 7.96
N THR A 116 -0.71 22.96 8.93
CA THR A 116 0.66 23.42 8.68
C THR A 116 1.60 22.30 8.19
N HIS A 117 1.38 21.06 8.63
CA HIS A 117 2.18 19.91 8.20
C HIS A 117 1.66 19.24 6.93
N TYR A 118 0.39 19.40 6.59
CA TYR A 118 -0.22 18.77 5.42
C TYR A 118 0.55 18.98 4.11
N PRO A 119 1.01 20.21 3.75
CA PRO A 119 1.76 20.41 2.50
C PRO A 119 3.05 19.58 2.45
N LEU A 120 3.77 19.49 3.57
CA LEU A 120 5.01 18.72 3.66
C LEU A 120 4.74 17.21 3.55
N ILE A 121 3.69 16.71 4.19
CA ILE A 121 3.31 15.29 4.08
C ILE A 121 2.93 14.95 2.64
N LYS A 122 2.18 15.82 1.98
CA LYS A 122 1.79 15.65 0.58
C LYS A 122 3.00 15.62 -0.35
N GLU A 123 3.95 16.54 -0.17
CA GLU A 123 5.20 16.58 -0.92
C GLU A 123 6.01 15.29 -0.73
N ARG A 124 6.19 14.86 0.52
CA ARG A 124 6.90 13.61 0.85
C ARG A 124 6.24 12.38 0.22
N LEU A 125 4.91 12.32 0.22
CA LEU A 125 4.19 11.24 -0.45
C LEU A 125 4.42 11.25 -1.96
N ILE A 126 4.44 12.41 -2.61
CA ILE A 126 4.75 12.54 -4.05
C ILE A 126 6.15 12.00 -4.33
N ASN A 127 7.16 12.46 -3.59
CA ASN A 127 8.55 12.03 -3.75
C ASN A 127 8.70 10.51 -3.51
N TYR A 128 8.02 9.98 -2.51
CA TYR A 128 8.01 8.54 -2.23
C TYR A 128 7.39 7.72 -3.38
N ARG A 129 6.33 8.21 -4.00
CA ARG A 129 5.71 7.55 -5.17
C ARG A 129 6.66 7.51 -6.36
N GLU A 130 7.45 8.59 -6.60
CA GLU A 130 8.51 8.63 -7.61
C GLU A 130 9.65 7.67 -7.29
N PHE A 131 10.03 7.57 -6.01
CA PHE A 131 11.01 6.59 -5.55
C PHE A 131 10.55 5.15 -5.84
N LEU A 132 9.28 4.82 -5.57
CA LEU A 132 8.75 3.49 -5.88
C LEU A 132 8.79 3.17 -7.39
N ASP A 133 8.51 4.15 -8.27
CA ASP A 133 8.62 3.97 -9.71
C ASP A 133 10.07 3.64 -10.13
N LYS A 134 11.06 4.39 -9.61
CA LYS A 134 12.48 4.14 -9.86
C LYS A 134 12.91 2.76 -9.34
N LEU A 135 12.53 2.45 -8.10
CA LEU A 135 12.83 1.15 -7.48
C LEU A 135 12.26 -0.01 -8.28
N GLY A 136 11.02 0.15 -8.79
CA GLY A 136 10.37 -0.85 -9.64
C GLY A 136 11.11 -1.06 -10.95
N GLN A 137 11.53 0.02 -11.62
CA GLN A 137 12.30 -0.05 -12.87
C GLN A 137 13.67 -0.71 -12.67
N GLU A 138 14.42 -0.30 -11.65
CA GLU A 138 15.76 -0.81 -11.35
C GLU A 138 15.77 -2.30 -10.97
N ASN A 139 14.69 -2.78 -10.36
CA ASN A 139 14.61 -4.15 -9.83
C ASN A 139 13.62 -5.04 -10.58
N ASN A 140 12.98 -4.54 -11.65
CA ASN A 140 11.94 -5.24 -12.40
C ASN A 140 10.77 -5.68 -11.50
N PHE A 141 10.34 -4.82 -10.57
CA PHE A 141 9.16 -5.04 -9.74
C PHE A 141 7.92 -4.47 -10.40
N LYS A 142 6.78 -5.10 -10.12
CA LYS A 142 5.50 -4.54 -10.52
C LYS A 142 5.11 -3.41 -9.58
N ILE A 143 4.83 -2.24 -10.16
CA ILE A 143 4.28 -1.09 -9.45
C ILE A 143 2.85 -0.87 -9.93
N ILE A 144 1.89 -0.76 -9.02
CA ILE A 144 0.49 -0.46 -9.31
C ILE A 144 0.13 0.85 -8.63
N ASP A 145 -0.25 1.84 -9.42
CA ASP A 145 -0.64 3.15 -8.91
C ASP A 145 -2.12 3.15 -8.49
N LEU A 146 -2.39 3.33 -7.20
CA LEU A 146 -3.76 3.37 -6.69
C LEU A 146 -4.51 4.64 -7.10
N MET A 147 -3.80 5.72 -7.50
CA MET A 147 -4.43 6.92 -8.06
C MET A 147 -5.05 6.67 -9.44
N ASP A 148 -4.61 5.61 -10.14
CA ASP A 148 -5.17 5.20 -11.44
C ASP A 148 -6.41 4.31 -11.32
N THR A 149 -6.97 4.14 -10.13
CA THR A 149 -8.19 3.33 -9.92
C THR A 149 -9.34 3.90 -10.74
N THR A 150 -9.78 3.16 -11.74
CA THR A 150 -10.74 3.63 -12.74
C THR A 150 -12.20 3.57 -12.29
N GLY A 151 -13.01 4.47 -12.83
CA GLY A 151 -14.47 4.46 -12.67
C GLY A 151 -14.96 5.02 -11.32
N ILE A 152 -14.11 5.73 -10.58
CA ILE A 152 -14.46 6.32 -9.30
C ILE A 152 -13.58 7.55 -9.02
N ASP A 153 -14.15 8.60 -8.44
CA ASP A 153 -13.38 9.66 -7.84
C ASP A 153 -12.78 9.16 -6.51
N ILE A 154 -11.46 9.28 -6.36
CA ILE A 154 -10.75 8.77 -5.19
C ILE A 154 -11.07 9.64 -3.97
N TYR A 155 -10.97 10.95 -4.11
CA TYR A 155 -11.11 11.88 -2.98
C TYR A 155 -12.52 11.89 -2.42
N ASP A 156 -13.55 11.85 -3.26
CA ASP A 156 -14.97 11.75 -2.85
C ASP A 156 -15.29 10.45 -2.11
N ASN A 157 -14.38 9.47 -2.16
CA ASN A 157 -14.56 8.15 -1.56
C ASN A 157 -13.53 7.82 -0.46
N LEU A 158 -12.85 8.85 0.06
CA LEU A 158 -12.10 8.78 1.31
C LEU A 158 -13.00 9.13 2.49
N MET A 159 -12.99 8.32 3.54
CA MET A 159 -13.84 8.53 4.72
C MET A 159 -13.35 9.68 5.62
N ASP A 160 -12.06 9.93 5.61
CA ASP A 160 -11.39 10.84 6.54
C ASP A 160 -10.12 11.47 5.90
N GLY A 161 -10.12 11.59 4.59
CA GLY A 161 -8.99 12.13 3.82
C GLY A 161 -7.84 11.14 3.60
N ILE A 162 -7.90 9.93 4.18
CA ILE A 162 -6.88 8.88 4.05
C ILE A 162 -7.50 7.54 3.66
N HIS A 163 -8.52 7.11 4.38
CA HIS A 163 -9.01 5.74 4.31
C HIS A 163 -10.14 5.58 3.27
N PRO A 164 -9.99 4.63 2.34
CA PRO A 164 -11.06 4.31 1.39
C PRO A 164 -12.35 3.86 2.07
N ASN A 165 -13.49 4.29 1.56
CA ASN A 165 -14.78 3.68 1.89
C ASN A 165 -14.94 2.33 1.17
N LEU A 166 -16.07 1.64 1.42
CA LEU A 166 -16.36 0.33 0.79
C LEU A 166 -16.38 0.39 -0.75
N LYS A 167 -16.88 1.49 -1.32
CA LYS A 167 -16.99 1.67 -2.77
C LYS A 167 -15.60 1.78 -3.40
N LEU A 168 -14.72 2.61 -2.84
CA LEU A 168 -13.34 2.75 -3.31
C LEU A 168 -12.53 1.47 -3.07
N SER A 169 -12.65 0.85 -1.90
CA SER A 169 -11.99 -0.44 -1.62
C SER A 169 -12.34 -1.52 -2.63
N LYS A 170 -13.62 -1.60 -3.04
CA LYS A 170 -14.06 -2.54 -4.08
C LYS A 170 -13.47 -2.19 -5.45
N ALA A 171 -13.44 -0.90 -5.81
CA ALA A 171 -12.85 -0.44 -7.07
C ALA A 171 -11.35 -0.72 -7.12
N MET A 172 -10.62 -0.44 -6.03
CA MET A 172 -9.19 -0.76 -5.88
C MET A 172 -8.95 -2.27 -6.06
N GLY A 173 -9.72 -3.12 -5.38
CA GLY A 173 -9.61 -4.57 -5.50
C GLY A 173 -9.77 -5.04 -6.95
N LYS A 174 -10.80 -4.54 -7.65
CA LYS A 174 -11.02 -4.84 -9.07
C LYS A 174 -9.85 -4.35 -9.95
N TYR A 175 -9.40 -3.11 -9.74
CA TYR A 175 -8.30 -2.52 -10.50
C TYR A 175 -6.99 -3.30 -10.32
N ILE A 176 -6.60 -3.58 -9.05
CA ILE A 176 -5.42 -4.39 -8.74
C ILE A 176 -5.54 -5.78 -9.38
N GLY A 177 -6.69 -6.44 -9.26
CA GLY A 177 -6.93 -7.76 -9.87
C GLY A 177 -6.72 -7.75 -11.37
N THR A 178 -7.20 -6.72 -12.09
CA THR A 178 -6.94 -6.55 -13.53
C THR A 178 -5.46 -6.44 -13.84
N LYS A 179 -4.72 -5.68 -13.01
CA LYS A 179 -3.26 -5.54 -13.17
C LYS A 179 -2.50 -6.84 -12.88
N LEU A 180 -2.95 -7.63 -11.91
CA LEU A 180 -2.34 -8.93 -11.61
C LEU A 180 -2.52 -9.95 -12.75
N LEU A 181 -3.64 -9.90 -13.46
CA LEU A 181 -3.90 -10.77 -14.61
C LEU A 181 -3.12 -10.39 -15.88
N GLN A 182 -2.57 -9.19 -15.95
CA GLN A 182 -1.72 -8.72 -17.07
C GLN A 182 -0.26 -9.18 -16.94
N GLU A 183 0.05 -10.06 -15.99
CA GLU A 183 1.35 -10.76 -15.90
C GLU A 183 1.29 -12.06 -16.71
N VAL A 184 1.42 -11.95 -18.00
CA VAL A 184 1.70 -13.10 -18.87
C VAL A 184 2.84 -12.75 -19.79
#